data_472ef1b3262e6d2dac1e5c230af4c1d2
#
_entry.id   472ef1b3262e6d2dac1e5c230af4c1d2
#
_cell.length_a   1.000
_cell.length_b   1.000
_cell.length_c   1.000
_cell.angle_alpha   90.00
_cell.angle_beta   90.00
_cell.angle_gamma   90.00
#
_symmetry.space_group_name_H-M   'P 1'
#
loop_
_entity.id
_entity.type
_entity.pdbx_description
1 polymer ?
#
loop_
_entity_poly.entity_id
_entity_poly.type
_entity_poly.pdbx_seq_one_letter_code
_entity_poly.pdbx_strand_id
1 'polypeptide(L)'
;MEKTWRWFGKKDKITLDMLRQIGVEGIVTALHDVPNGEIWTEEAINDLKTYIESYGLRWSVVESLPVCEAIKYAGPEREQLIENYKISLTNLGKCGVKTVCYNFMPVIDWIRTDLQHPWADGTSSLYFDRVRFAYFDLRILQREGAEKDYSAEELAKVAELDKTITEAEKDSLVDAIIVKTQGFVNGNIKEGDKNPVNIFRNLLALYKGIDRDALRENMRYFLAAIMPVCEEYGVNMCVHPDDPPFQVLGLPRIVTNEEDIAWFLNAVDNPHNGLTFCAGSLSAGEHNNTRELARKFASRTHFVHLRSTAAMPGGNFIESSHLTGRGHLIDLIRIFEQENPNLPMRVDHGRMMLGDEDKGYNPGYSFHGRMLALAQVEGMMAVVQDEMKQKETQA
;
A
#
# COMPACT_ATOMS: atom_id res chain seq x y z
N MET A 1 16.94 9.07 -6.72
CA MET A 1 16.22 7.82 -6.37
C MET A 1 16.01 6.95 -7.61
N GLU A 2 15.96 5.62 -7.43
CA GLU A 2 15.65 4.68 -8.53
C GLU A 2 14.19 4.74 -8.91
N LYS A 3 13.88 4.90 -10.20
CA LYS A 3 12.50 4.94 -10.73
C LYS A 3 11.96 3.54 -10.92
N THR A 4 11.01 3.15 -10.07
CA THR A 4 10.41 1.82 -10.12
C THR A 4 8.92 1.88 -10.46
N TRP A 5 8.37 0.74 -10.83
CA TRP A 5 6.96 0.62 -11.23
C TRP A 5 6.33 -0.67 -10.72
N ARG A 6 5.15 -0.56 -10.11
CA ARG A 6 4.34 -1.71 -9.72
C ARG A 6 3.79 -2.41 -10.97
N TRP A 7 4.23 -3.65 -11.16
CA TRP A 7 3.86 -4.52 -12.27
C TRP A 7 3.26 -5.83 -11.72
N PHE A 8 2.12 -6.25 -12.27
CA PHE A 8 1.34 -7.39 -11.76
C PHE A 8 1.67 -8.72 -12.45
N GLY A 9 2.90 -8.86 -12.95
CA GLY A 9 3.38 -10.09 -13.54
C GLY A 9 3.07 -10.23 -15.04
N LYS A 10 3.38 -11.38 -15.60
CA LYS A 10 3.34 -11.64 -17.06
C LYS A 10 1.95 -11.46 -17.70
N LYS A 11 0.89 -11.43 -16.91
CA LYS A 11 -0.50 -11.21 -17.36
C LYS A 11 -0.92 -9.73 -17.31
N ASP A 12 -0.07 -8.84 -16.76
CA ASP A 12 -0.32 -7.40 -16.73
C ASP A 12 -0.47 -6.85 -18.14
N LYS A 13 -1.46 -6.00 -18.35
CA LYS A 13 -1.69 -5.31 -19.63
C LYS A 13 -0.63 -4.25 -19.91
N ILE A 14 0.06 -3.78 -18.88
CA ILE A 14 1.21 -2.88 -18.99
C ILE A 14 2.46 -3.76 -19.11
N THR A 15 3.07 -3.75 -20.29
CA THR A 15 4.22 -4.62 -20.58
C THR A 15 5.54 -4.02 -20.11
N LEU A 16 6.55 -4.86 -19.92
CA LEU A 16 7.89 -4.39 -19.54
C LEU A 16 8.53 -3.50 -20.60
N ASP A 17 8.23 -3.70 -21.89
CA ASP A 17 8.66 -2.80 -22.96
C ASP A 17 8.07 -1.40 -22.83
N MET A 18 6.77 -1.28 -22.48
CA MET A 18 6.14 0.01 -22.21
C MET A 18 6.85 0.72 -21.06
N LEU A 19 7.17 -0.01 -19.98
CA LEU A 19 7.85 0.55 -18.81
C LEU A 19 9.27 1.03 -19.14
N ARG A 20 10.01 0.27 -19.92
CA ARG A 20 11.34 0.67 -20.38
C ARG A 20 11.30 1.95 -21.23
N GLN A 21 10.30 2.09 -22.09
CA GLN A 21 10.14 3.28 -22.94
C GLN A 21 9.89 4.58 -22.17
N ILE A 22 9.25 4.49 -21.00
CA ILE A 22 8.97 5.64 -20.14
C ILE A 22 10.04 5.86 -19.06
N GLY A 23 11.20 5.21 -19.16
CA GLY A 23 12.35 5.46 -18.29
C GLY A 23 12.31 4.77 -16.93
N VAL A 24 11.45 3.76 -16.73
CA VAL A 24 11.49 2.90 -15.54
C VAL A 24 12.78 2.10 -15.53
N GLU A 25 13.41 1.98 -14.37
CA GLU A 25 14.68 1.29 -14.15
C GLU A 25 14.50 -0.01 -13.39
N GLY A 26 13.55 -0.03 -12.46
CA GLY A 26 13.28 -1.16 -11.58
C GLY A 26 11.81 -1.57 -11.54
N ILE A 27 11.59 -2.85 -11.31
CA ILE A 27 10.26 -3.45 -11.20
C ILE A 27 9.94 -3.74 -9.74
N VAL A 28 8.73 -3.39 -9.35
CA VAL A 28 8.10 -3.73 -8.08
C VAL A 28 7.04 -4.78 -8.35
N THR A 29 7.25 -6.00 -7.92
CA THR A 29 6.34 -7.12 -8.20
C THR A 29 6.45 -8.23 -7.15
N ALA A 30 5.69 -9.30 -7.34
CA ALA A 30 5.65 -10.47 -6.48
C ALA A 30 5.46 -11.75 -7.30
N LEU A 31 5.63 -12.92 -6.68
CA LEU A 31 5.25 -14.20 -7.27
C LEU A 31 3.73 -14.41 -7.08
N HIS A 32 2.94 -13.72 -7.92
CA HIS A 32 1.47 -13.66 -7.79
C HIS A 32 0.76 -15.03 -7.95
N ASP A 33 1.39 -16.00 -8.57
CA ASP A 33 0.85 -17.34 -8.76
C ASP A 33 1.17 -18.28 -7.57
N VAL A 34 1.99 -17.87 -6.60
CA VAL A 34 2.29 -18.64 -5.38
C VAL A 34 1.24 -18.30 -4.31
N PRO A 35 0.53 -19.28 -3.76
CA PRO A 35 -0.46 -19.04 -2.70
C PRO A 35 0.16 -18.40 -1.45
N ASN A 36 -0.64 -17.58 -0.76
CA ASN A 36 -0.20 -16.93 0.48
C ASN A 36 0.21 -17.98 1.53
N GLY A 37 1.37 -17.78 2.15
CA GLY A 37 1.92 -18.69 3.16
C GLY A 37 2.77 -19.84 2.62
N GLU A 38 2.80 -20.06 1.31
CA GLU A 38 3.70 -21.01 0.69
C GLU A 38 5.11 -20.44 0.50
N ILE A 39 6.09 -21.32 0.43
CA ILE A 39 7.50 -20.95 0.25
C ILE A 39 7.74 -20.49 -1.18
N TRP A 40 8.39 -19.34 -1.34
CA TRP A 40 8.95 -18.90 -2.60
C TRP A 40 10.29 -19.59 -2.85
N THR A 41 10.36 -20.46 -3.85
CA THR A 41 11.57 -21.21 -4.18
C THR A 41 12.59 -20.33 -4.93
N GLU A 42 13.88 -20.66 -4.80
CA GLU A 42 14.94 -19.97 -5.55
C GLU A 42 14.71 -20.06 -7.08
N GLU A 43 14.18 -21.19 -7.56
CA GLU A 43 13.83 -21.39 -8.97
C GLU A 43 12.78 -20.38 -9.44
N ALA A 44 11.64 -20.30 -8.74
CA ALA A 44 10.57 -19.37 -9.09
C ALA A 44 10.99 -17.90 -9.02
N ILE A 45 11.83 -17.54 -8.03
CA ILE A 45 12.39 -16.19 -7.89
C ILE A 45 13.32 -15.89 -9.08
N ASN A 46 14.25 -16.78 -9.40
CA ASN A 46 15.20 -16.58 -10.49
C ASN A 46 14.51 -16.56 -11.87
N ASP A 47 13.48 -17.37 -12.09
CA ASP A 47 12.69 -17.36 -13.31
C ASP A 47 12.05 -16.00 -13.59
N LEU A 48 11.41 -15.40 -12.55
CA LEU A 48 10.82 -14.09 -12.69
C LEU A 48 11.88 -13.00 -12.83
N LYS A 49 12.95 -13.07 -12.04
CA LYS A 49 14.06 -12.13 -12.09
C LYS A 49 14.71 -12.11 -13.47
N THR A 50 15.09 -13.29 -14.00
CA THR A 50 15.68 -13.43 -15.33
C THR A 50 14.75 -12.91 -16.43
N TYR A 51 13.45 -13.16 -16.29
CA TYR A 51 12.46 -12.61 -17.22
C TYR A 51 12.47 -11.08 -17.22
N ILE A 52 12.45 -10.44 -16.05
CA ILE A 52 12.52 -8.97 -15.92
C ILE A 52 13.84 -8.44 -16.49
N GLU A 53 14.96 -9.06 -16.14
CA GLU A 53 16.31 -8.67 -16.59
C GLU A 53 16.50 -8.80 -18.10
N SER A 54 15.80 -9.71 -18.76
CA SER A 54 15.82 -9.86 -20.22
C SER A 54 15.27 -8.63 -20.97
N TYR A 55 14.51 -7.77 -20.28
CA TYR A 55 14.03 -6.48 -20.79
C TYR A 55 14.95 -5.31 -20.42
N GLY A 56 16.09 -5.55 -19.77
CA GLY A 56 17.01 -4.51 -19.30
C GLY A 56 16.53 -3.77 -18.05
N LEU A 57 15.62 -4.37 -17.29
CA LEU A 57 15.07 -3.85 -16.04
C LEU A 57 15.59 -4.67 -14.85
N ARG A 58 15.48 -4.15 -13.63
CA ARG A 58 15.83 -4.88 -12.40
C ARG A 58 14.57 -5.27 -11.64
N TRP A 59 14.58 -6.39 -10.92
CA TRP A 59 13.58 -6.62 -9.88
C TRP A 59 14.07 -5.97 -8.58
N SER A 60 13.63 -4.74 -8.34
CA SER A 60 14.16 -3.91 -7.26
C SER A 60 13.46 -4.13 -5.92
N VAL A 61 12.15 -4.34 -5.94
CA VAL A 61 11.34 -4.50 -4.72
C VAL A 61 10.33 -5.63 -4.89
N VAL A 62 10.24 -6.47 -3.86
CA VAL A 62 9.10 -7.37 -3.69
C VAL A 62 7.95 -6.58 -3.07
N GLU A 63 6.81 -6.54 -3.73
CA GLU A 63 5.60 -5.98 -3.15
C GLU A 63 4.38 -6.82 -3.59
N SER A 64 3.90 -7.68 -2.68
CA SER A 64 4.45 -7.99 -1.35
C SER A 64 4.82 -9.48 -1.25
N LEU A 65 5.66 -9.80 -0.25
CA LEU A 65 5.63 -11.13 0.34
C LEU A 65 4.52 -11.09 1.40
N PRO A 66 3.39 -11.79 1.20
CA PRO A 66 2.21 -11.60 2.05
C PRO A 66 2.43 -12.13 3.47
N VAL A 67 2.06 -11.35 4.47
CA VAL A 67 1.97 -11.81 5.86
C VAL A 67 0.56 -12.37 6.06
N CYS A 68 0.46 -13.70 6.24
CA CYS A 68 -0.82 -14.38 6.41
C CYS A 68 -1.58 -13.91 7.65
N GLU A 69 -2.92 -13.94 7.56
CA GLU A 69 -3.78 -13.51 8.67
C GLU A 69 -3.47 -14.25 9.98
N ALA A 70 -3.18 -15.58 9.92
CA ALA A 70 -2.83 -16.36 11.10
C ALA A 70 -1.57 -15.86 11.82
N ILE A 71 -0.65 -15.19 11.14
CA ILE A 71 0.48 -14.50 11.79
C ILE A 71 -0.02 -13.27 12.56
N LYS A 72 -0.92 -12.49 11.95
CA LYS A 72 -1.42 -11.23 12.50
C LYS A 72 -2.32 -11.42 13.72
N TYR A 73 -3.22 -12.42 13.69
CA TYR A 73 -4.09 -12.70 14.85
C TYR A 73 -3.56 -13.81 15.78
N ALA A 74 -2.33 -14.27 15.59
CA ALA A 74 -1.69 -15.34 16.34
C ALA A 74 -2.44 -16.69 16.30
N GLY A 75 -2.87 -17.08 15.09
CA GLY A 75 -3.57 -18.34 14.84
C GLY A 75 -2.68 -19.58 15.01
N PRO A 76 -3.29 -20.79 14.98
CA PRO A 76 -2.57 -22.04 15.25
C PRO A 76 -1.47 -22.35 14.23
N GLU A 77 -1.58 -21.87 13.00
CA GLU A 77 -0.59 -22.08 11.93
C GLU A 77 0.57 -21.08 11.98
N ARG A 78 0.57 -20.12 12.91
CA ARG A 78 1.51 -18.99 12.96
C ARG A 78 2.96 -19.41 12.82
N GLU A 79 3.40 -20.41 13.59
CA GLU A 79 4.81 -20.84 13.62
C GLU A 79 5.26 -21.41 12.28
N GLN A 80 4.44 -22.27 11.67
CA GLN A 80 4.76 -22.81 10.34
C GLN A 80 4.81 -21.73 9.26
N LEU A 81 3.88 -20.78 9.30
CA LEU A 81 3.83 -19.67 8.35
C LEU A 81 5.03 -18.74 8.51
N ILE A 82 5.49 -18.48 9.72
CA ILE A 82 6.72 -17.72 9.98
C ILE A 82 7.95 -18.47 9.44
N GLU A 83 8.04 -19.80 9.64
CA GLU A 83 9.15 -20.56 9.06
C GLU A 83 9.14 -20.55 7.53
N ASN A 84 7.98 -20.69 6.89
CA ASN A 84 7.86 -20.55 5.43
C ASN A 84 8.29 -19.15 4.95
N TYR A 85 7.92 -18.12 5.73
CA TYR A 85 8.32 -16.74 5.45
C TYR A 85 9.83 -16.55 5.53
N LYS A 86 10.49 -17.10 6.56
CA LYS A 86 11.95 -17.09 6.73
C LYS A 86 12.67 -17.75 5.55
N ILE A 87 12.19 -18.92 5.12
CA ILE A 87 12.75 -19.62 3.96
C ILE A 87 12.62 -18.77 2.69
N SER A 88 11.46 -18.13 2.49
CA SER A 88 11.22 -17.25 1.35
C SER A 88 12.15 -16.03 1.36
N LEU A 89 12.40 -15.42 2.53
CA LEU A 89 13.37 -14.33 2.69
C LEU A 89 14.80 -14.77 2.41
N THR A 90 15.19 -15.95 2.90
CA THR A 90 16.49 -16.57 2.59
C THR A 90 16.68 -16.71 1.09
N ASN A 91 15.69 -17.25 0.39
CA ASN A 91 15.73 -17.47 -1.05
C ASN A 91 15.79 -16.15 -1.82
N LEU A 92 15.00 -15.14 -1.42
CA LEU A 92 15.06 -13.79 -2.00
C LEU A 92 16.45 -13.17 -1.83
N GLY A 93 17.02 -13.25 -0.62
CA GLY A 93 18.35 -12.72 -0.34
C GLY A 93 19.45 -13.39 -1.15
N LYS A 94 19.43 -14.72 -1.29
CA LYS A 94 20.34 -15.49 -2.15
C LYS A 94 20.21 -15.12 -3.62
N CYS A 95 19.00 -14.89 -4.11
CA CYS A 95 18.72 -14.46 -5.47
C CYS A 95 19.03 -12.97 -5.72
N GLY A 96 19.43 -12.22 -4.68
CA GLY A 96 19.81 -10.81 -4.77
C GLY A 96 18.64 -9.83 -4.84
N VAL A 97 17.42 -10.25 -4.50
CA VAL A 97 16.25 -9.35 -4.34
C VAL A 97 16.13 -9.00 -2.86
N LYS A 98 16.51 -7.78 -2.50
CA LYS A 98 16.84 -7.43 -1.11
C LYS A 98 15.90 -6.41 -0.44
N THR A 99 14.88 -5.93 -1.12
CA THR A 99 13.88 -5.02 -0.53
C THR A 99 12.51 -5.69 -0.60
N VAL A 100 11.89 -5.87 0.55
CA VAL A 100 10.59 -6.54 0.69
C VAL A 100 9.59 -5.62 1.39
N CYS A 101 8.66 -5.09 0.61
CA CYS A 101 7.51 -4.35 1.12
C CYS A 101 6.43 -5.35 1.58
N TYR A 102 5.88 -5.10 2.75
CA TYR A 102 4.78 -5.88 3.33
C TYR A 102 3.80 -4.98 4.05
N ASN A 103 2.61 -5.46 4.33
CA ASN A 103 1.69 -4.81 5.25
C ASN A 103 1.36 -5.72 6.45
N PHE A 104 0.91 -5.11 7.53
CA PHE A 104 0.43 -5.84 8.72
C PHE A 104 -1.02 -5.44 9.05
N MET A 105 -1.77 -5.05 8.04
CA MET A 105 -3.18 -4.65 8.14
C MET A 105 -4.07 -5.88 8.33
N PRO A 106 -4.90 -5.93 9.38
CA PRO A 106 -5.87 -7.00 9.56
C PRO A 106 -6.91 -7.03 8.44
N VAL A 107 -7.10 -8.17 7.82
CA VAL A 107 -8.16 -8.51 6.84
C VAL A 107 -8.14 -7.67 5.58
N ILE A 108 -8.13 -6.34 5.71
CA ILE A 108 -8.32 -5.39 4.61
C ILE A 108 -7.09 -4.48 4.46
N ASP A 109 -6.62 -4.38 3.23
CA ASP A 109 -5.52 -3.49 2.83
C ASP A 109 -6.05 -2.05 2.65
N TRP A 110 -5.66 -1.32 1.59
CA TRP A 110 -6.17 0.01 1.35
C TRP A 110 -7.67 0.02 1.02
N ILE A 111 -8.37 1.08 1.42
CA ILE A 111 -9.82 1.19 1.29
C ILE A 111 -10.21 2.46 0.54
N ARG A 112 -11.10 2.32 -0.43
CA ARG A 112 -11.82 3.42 -1.09
C ARG A 112 -13.29 3.04 -1.27
N THR A 113 -14.15 4.04 -1.33
CA THR A 113 -15.60 3.87 -1.51
C THR A 113 -16.04 4.12 -2.95
N ASP A 114 -15.19 4.78 -3.74
CA ASP A 114 -15.39 5.03 -5.15
C ASP A 114 -14.03 4.88 -5.86
N LEU A 115 -13.99 4.06 -6.89
CA LEU A 115 -12.75 3.74 -7.62
C LEU A 115 -12.56 4.61 -8.86
N GLN A 116 -13.56 5.41 -9.24
CA GLN A 116 -13.55 6.25 -10.44
C GLN A 116 -14.25 7.59 -10.19
N HIS A 117 -13.99 8.23 -9.05
CA HIS A 117 -14.59 9.51 -8.73
C HIS A 117 -14.13 10.60 -9.72
N PRO A 118 -15.08 11.30 -10.37
CA PRO A 118 -14.74 12.20 -11.47
C PRO A 118 -14.11 13.51 -10.99
N TRP A 119 -13.16 14.01 -11.77
CA TRP A 119 -12.61 15.35 -11.67
C TRP A 119 -13.20 16.29 -12.73
N ALA A 120 -13.12 17.60 -12.49
CA ALA A 120 -13.63 18.62 -13.40
C ALA A 120 -12.91 18.62 -14.78
N ASP A 121 -11.70 18.08 -14.85
CA ASP A 121 -10.92 17.93 -16.08
C ASP A 121 -11.25 16.66 -16.89
N GLY A 122 -12.25 15.90 -16.47
CA GLY A 122 -12.69 14.66 -17.13
C GLY A 122 -11.89 13.41 -16.75
N THR A 123 -10.85 13.53 -15.92
CA THR A 123 -10.17 12.36 -15.35
C THR A 123 -10.95 11.82 -14.16
N SER A 124 -10.59 10.64 -13.67
CA SER A 124 -11.13 10.12 -12.42
C SER A 124 -10.02 9.59 -11.51
N SER A 125 -10.31 9.50 -10.21
CA SER A 125 -9.38 8.92 -9.24
C SER A 125 -10.11 8.22 -8.09
N LEU A 126 -9.33 7.56 -7.25
CA LEU A 126 -9.83 6.87 -6.08
C LEU A 126 -10.30 7.88 -5.02
N TYR A 127 -11.45 7.60 -4.41
CA TYR A 127 -12.08 8.47 -3.43
C TYR A 127 -12.57 7.68 -2.22
N PHE A 128 -12.41 8.26 -1.04
CA PHE A 128 -12.95 7.76 0.21
C PHE A 128 -14.03 8.70 0.73
N ASP A 129 -15.26 8.20 0.85
CA ASP A 129 -16.40 8.88 1.44
C ASP A 129 -16.73 8.26 2.80
N ARG A 130 -16.55 9.03 3.85
CA ARG A 130 -16.75 8.58 5.23
C ARG A 130 -18.19 8.12 5.50
N VAL A 131 -19.18 8.81 4.94
CA VAL A 131 -20.60 8.46 5.14
C VAL A 131 -20.97 7.18 4.37
N ARG A 132 -20.50 7.03 3.14
CA ARG A 132 -20.70 5.80 2.36
C ARG A 132 -19.98 4.60 2.98
N PHE A 133 -18.80 4.82 3.54
CA PHE A 133 -18.08 3.78 4.30
C PHE A 133 -18.85 3.39 5.58
N ALA A 134 -19.35 4.36 6.34
CA ALA A 134 -20.20 4.11 7.51
C ALA A 134 -21.49 3.38 7.12
N TYR A 135 -22.09 3.72 5.96
CA TYR A 135 -23.25 3.00 5.43
C TYR A 135 -22.91 1.53 5.15
N PHE A 136 -21.79 1.26 4.50
CA PHE A 136 -21.33 -0.10 4.25
C PHE A 136 -21.21 -0.90 5.56
N ASP A 137 -20.54 -0.33 6.57
CA ASP A 137 -20.33 -0.98 7.88
C ASP A 137 -21.64 -1.25 8.63
N LEU A 138 -22.52 -0.23 8.70
CA LEU A 138 -23.74 -0.25 9.52
C LEU A 138 -24.91 -1.00 8.83
N ARG A 139 -25.05 -0.91 7.51
CA ARG A 139 -26.24 -1.38 6.78
C ARG A 139 -25.98 -2.62 5.92
N ILE A 140 -24.81 -2.69 5.28
CA ILE A 140 -24.47 -3.82 4.40
C ILE A 140 -23.77 -4.91 5.21
N LEU A 141 -22.66 -4.57 5.88
CA LEU A 141 -21.90 -5.49 6.70
C LEU A 141 -22.65 -5.84 8.01
N GLN A 142 -23.37 -4.89 8.58
CA GLN A 142 -24.11 -5.03 9.84
C GLN A 142 -23.22 -5.51 10.99
N ARG A 143 -22.04 -4.91 11.12
CA ARG A 143 -21.09 -5.25 12.16
C ARG A 143 -21.65 -4.93 13.53
N GLU A 144 -21.57 -5.87 14.47
CA GLU A 144 -22.06 -5.70 15.83
C GLU A 144 -21.32 -4.55 16.53
N GLY A 145 -22.07 -3.58 17.07
CA GLY A 145 -21.53 -2.44 17.81
C GLY A 145 -20.86 -1.37 16.95
N ALA A 146 -21.02 -1.41 15.62
CA ALA A 146 -20.44 -0.45 14.70
C ALA A 146 -20.83 1.01 14.98
N GLU A 147 -22.02 1.24 15.54
CA GLU A 147 -22.52 2.58 15.87
C GLU A 147 -21.58 3.37 16.79
N LYS A 148 -20.79 2.67 17.60
CA LYS A 148 -19.84 3.30 18.54
C LYS A 148 -18.64 3.96 17.84
N ASP A 149 -18.36 3.57 16.60
CA ASP A 149 -17.23 4.06 15.83
C ASP A 149 -17.57 5.32 15.02
N TYR A 150 -18.83 5.76 15.06
CA TYR A 150 -19.33 6.89 14.28
C TYR A 150 -19.96 7.96 15.18
N SER A 151 -19.74 9.22 14.83
CA SER A 151 -20.36 10.37 15.49
C SER A 151 -21.87 10.42 15.24
N ALA A 152 -22.60 11.13 16.10
CA ALA A 152 -24.03 11.35 15.89
C ALA A 152 -24.35 12.04 14.55
N GLU A 153 -23.47 12.92 14.08
CA GLU A 153 -23.60 13.56 12.76
C GLU A 153 -23.44 12.56 11.61
N GLU A 154 -22.44 11.67 11.70
CA GLU A 154 -22.24 10.61 10.69
C GLU A 154 -23.42 9.64 10.67
N LEU A 155 -23.91 9.22 11.84
CA LEU A 155 -25.11 8.36 11.93
C LEU A 155 -26.35 9.01 11.33
N ALA A 156 -26.55 10.31 11.55
CA ALA A 156 -27.66 11.06 10.94
C ALA A 156 -27.51 11.11 9.40
N LYS A 157 -26.32 11.35 8.87
CA LYS A 157 -26.06 11.33 7.43
C LYS A 157 -26.26 9.95 6.81
N VAL A 158 -25.89 8.88 7.53
CA VAL A 158 -26.19 7.49 7.10
C VAL A 158 -27.69 7.24 7.02
N ALA A 159 -28.45 7.73 8.01
CA ALA A 159 -29.91 7.58 8.00
C ALA A 159 -30.58 8.36 6.85
N GLU A 160 -30.03 9.50 6.44
CA GLU A 160 -30.51 10.21 5.23
C GLU A 160 -30.11 9.47 3.95
N LEU A 161 -28.88 8.97 3.85
CA LEU A 161 -28.44 8.19 2.71
C LEU A 161 -29.27 6.91 2.52
N ASP A 162 -29.67 6.26 3.61
CA ASP A 162 -30.50 5.04 3.61
C ASP A 162 -31.85 5.22 2.89
N LYS A 163 -32.36 6.46 2.83
CA LYS A 163 -33.63 6.78 2.13
C LYS A 163 -33.49 6.90 0.62
N THR A 164 -32.27 7.10 0.13
CA THR A 164 -32.03 7.47 -1.29
C THR A 164 -31.09 6.54 -2.02
N ILE A 165 -30.25 5.78 -1.32
CA ILE A 165 -29.27 4.88 -1.91
C ILE A 165 -29.96 3.74 -2.69
N THR A 166 -29.52 3.51 -3.89
CA THR A 166 -30.01 2.44 -4.78
C THR A 166 -29.31 1.11 -4.52
N GLU A 167 -29.90 -0.01 -4.93
CA GLU A 167 -29.25 -1.33 -4.86
C GLU A 167 -27.94 -1.35 -5.67
N ALA A 168 -27.91 -0.72 -6.84
CA ALA A 168 -26.70 -0.61 -7.65
C ALA A 168 -25.57 0.13 -6.94
N GLU A 169 -25.87 1.17 -6.15
CA GLU A 169 -24.87 1.87 -5.32
C GLU A 169 -24.39 1.01 -4.15
N LYS A 170 -25.26 0.20 -3.54
CA LYS A 170 -24.87 -0.76 -2.50
C LYS A 170 -23.93 -1.84 -3.05
N ASP A 171 -24.25 -2.39 -4.22
CA ASP A 171 -23.40 -3.35 -4.92
C ASP A 171 -22.05 -2.73 -5.28
N SER A 172 -22.03 -1.47 -5.75
CA SER A 172 -20.82 -0.72 -6.02
C SER A 172 -19.94 -0.51 -4.79
N LEU A 173 -20.55 -0.28 -3.62
CA LEU A 173 -19.80 -0.18 -2.36
C LEU A 173 -19.16 -1.52 -1.95
N VAL A 174 -19.89 -2.62 -2.09
CA VAL A 174 -19.34 -3.97 -1.85
C VAL A 174 -18.17 -4.24 -2.79
N ASP A 175 -18.36 -3.99 -4.09
CA ASP A 175 -17.32 -4.14 -5.10
C ASP A 175 -16.09 -3.31 -4.80
N ALA A 176 -16.27 -2.02 -4.49
CA ALA A 176 -15.16 -1.11 -4.25
C ALA A 176 -14.39 -1.47 -2.95
N ILE A 177 -15.10 -1.77 -1.87
CA ILE A 177 -14.47 -1.92 -0.54
C ILE A 177 -13.85 -3.30 -0.36
N ILE A 178 -14.54 -4.39 -0.76
CA ILE A 178 -14.10 -5.75 -0.39
C ILE A 178 -13.85 -6.70 -1.58
N VAL A 179 -14.27 -6.38 -2.79
CA VAL A 179 -14.06 -7.28 -3.94
C VAL A 179 -12.91 -6.81 -4.80
N LYS A 180 -13.05 -5.66 -5.46
CA LYS A 180 -12.07 -5.18 -6.44
C LYS A 180 -10.74 -4.79 -5.82
N THR A 181 -10.76 -4.08 -4.68
CA THR A 181 -9.54 -3.64 -4.02
C THR A 181 -8.79 -4.79 -3.36
N GLN A 182 -9.51 -5.69 -2.69
CA GLN A 182 -8.88 -6.80 -1.97
C GLN A 182 -8.51 -7.96 -2.88
N GLY A 183 -9.21 -8.14 -3.98
CA GLY A 183 -9.01 -9.28 -4.89
C GLY A 183 -7.61 -9.36 -5.49
N PHE A 184 -7.00 -8.24 -5.86
CA PHE A 184 -5.65 -8.24 -6.43
C PHE A 184 -4.54 -7.98 -5.39
N VAL A 185 -4.88 -7.53 -4.18
CA VAL A 185 -3.91 -7.23 -3.12
C VAL A 185 -3.64 -8.45 -2.24
N ASN A 186 -4.66 -9.00 -1.61
CA ASN A 186 -4.50 -10.12 -0.67
C ASN A 186 -5.20 -11.42 -1.08
N GLY A 187 -6.10 -11.38 -2.05
CA GLY A 187 -6.75 -12.56 -2.62
C GLY A 187 -7.72 -13.31 -1.71
N ASN A 188 -8.07 -12.75 -0.55
CA ASN A 188 -9.00 -13.38 0.39
C ASN A 188 -10.44 -13.40 -0.14
N ILE A 189 -10.81 -12.40 -0.94
CA ILE A 189 -12.09 -12.31 -1.65
C ILE A 189 -11.79 -12.05 -3.11
N LYS A 190 -12.46 -12.78 -4.01
CA LYS A 190 -12.23 -12.70 -5.45
C LYS A 190 -13.49 -12.29 -6.18
N GLU A 191 -13.33 -11.68 -7.34
CA GLU A 191 -14.43 -11.42 -8.26
C GLU A 191 -15.13 -12.74 -8.61
N GLY A 192 -16.46 -12.77 -8.47
CA GLY A 192 -17.28 -13.96 -8.68
C GLY A 192 -17.52 -14.84 -7.45
N ASP A 193 -16.90 -14.50 -6.29
CA ASP A 193 -17.20 -15.19 -5.04
C ASP A 193 -18.68 -15.02 -4.67
N LYS A 194 -19.31 -16.13 -4.28
CA LYS A 194 -20.67 -16.10 -3.79
C LYS A 194 -20.71 -15.51 -2.38
N ASN A 195 -21.49 -14.46 -2.19
CA ASN A 195 -21.69 -13.80 -0.90
C ASN A 195 -20.40 -13.26 -0.27
N PRO A 196 -19.71 -12.31 -0.93
CA PRO A 196 -18.43 -11.75 -0.45
C PRO A 196 -18.56 -11.08 0.91
N VAL A 197 -19.71 -10.47 1.22
CA VAL A 197 -20.00 -9.85 2.53
C VAL A 197 -19.92 -10.88 3.66
N ASN A 198 -20.42 -12.08 3.46
CA ASN A 198 -20.37 -13.13 4.49
C ASN A 198 -18.95 -13.68 4.68
N ILE A 199 -18.21 -13.85 3.58
CA ILE A 199 -16.78 -14.22 3.64
C ILE A 199 -16.03 -13.17 4.47
N PHE A 200 -16.29 -11.90 4.20
CA PHE A 200 -15.64 -10.78 4.90
C PHE A 200 -15.99 -10.74 6.39
N ARG A 201 -17.27 -10.98 6.76
CA ARG A 201 -17.68 -11.12 8.19
C ARG A 201 -16.90 -12.22 8.91
N ASN A 202 -16.71 -13.38 8.26
CA ASN A 202 -15.96 -14.49 8.82
C ASN A 202 -14.48 -14.12 9.05
N LEU A 203 -13.88 -13.36 8.13
CA LEU A 203 -12.51 -12.86 8.30
C LEU A 203 -12.41 -11.86 9.47
N LEU A 204 -13.36 -10.94 9.61
CA LEU A 204 -13.41 -10.00 10.74
C LEU A 204 -13.54 -10.75 12.08
N ALA A 205 -14.30 -11.83 12.12
CA ALA A 205 -14.50 -12.62 13.35
C ALA A 205 -13.21 -13.25 13.88
N LEU A 206 -12.18 -13.47 13.03
CA LEU A 206 -10.86 -13.95 13.45
C LEU A 206 -10.14 -12.97 14.37
N TYR A 207 -10.49 -11.69 14.28
CA TYR A 207 -9.87 -10.63 15.09
C TYR A 207 -10.65 -10.25 16.35
N LYS A 208 -11.66 -11.05 16.70
CA LYS A 208 -12.42 -10.82 17.94
C LYS A 208 -11.49 -10.91 19.15
N GLY A 209 -11.36 -9.81 19.88
CA GLY A 209 -10.48 -9.72 21.06
C GLY A 209 -9.03 -9.35 20.73
N ILE A 210 -8.69 -9.12 19.48
CA ILE A 210 -7.39 -8.58 19.06
C ILE A 210 -7.49 -7.05 19.04
N ASP A 211 -7.02 -6.42 20.09
CA ASP A 211 -6.88 -4.97 20.16
C ASP A 211 -5.55 -4.49 19.55
N ARG A 212 -5.30 -3.19 19.66
CA ARG A 212 -4.09 -2.55 19.15
C ARG A 212 -2.80 -3.11 19.77
N ASP A 213 -2.81 -3.36 21.07
CA ASP A 213 -1.63 -3.84 21.79
C ASP A 213 -1.34 -5.31 21.45
N ALA A 214 -2.39 -6.12 21.34
CA ALA A 214 -2.26 -7.50 20.88
C ALA A 214 -1.72 -7.57 19.42
N LEU A 215 -2.21 -6.72 18.52
CA LEU A 215 -1.73 -6.69 17.15
C LEU A 215 -0.27 -6.20 17.07
N ARG A 216 0.11 -5.20 17.87
CA ARG A 216 1.49 -4.73 18.01
C ARG A 216 2.41 -5.84 18.52
N GLU A 217 1.99 -6.59 19.54
CA GLU A 217 2.79 -7.72 20.06
C GLU A 217 2.94 -8.82 19.02
N ASN A 218 1.90 -9.14 18.24
CA ASN A 218 1.99 -10.10 17.15
C ASN A 218 2.95 -9.63 16.04
N MET A 219 2.96 -8.35 15.73
CA MET A 219 3.93 -7.75 14.80
C MET A 219 5.36 -7.84 15.36
N ARG A 220 5.57 -7.49 16.61
CA ARG A 220 6.88 -7.59 17.27
C ARG A 220 7.40 -9.03 17.24
N TYR A 221 6.54 -9.99 17.57
CA TYR A 221 6.88 -11.42 17.53
C TYR A 221 7.33 -11.86 16.13
N PHE A 222 6.56 -11.49 15.11
CA PHE A 222 6.89 -11.78 13.71
C PHE A 222 8.23 -11.16 13.32
N LEU A 223 8.42 -9.86 13.59
CA LEU A 223 9.65 -9.16 13.26
C LEU A 223 10.87 -9.76 13.96
N ALA A 224 10.78 -10.08 15.25
CA ALA A 224 11.86 -10.70 16.00
C ALA A 224 12.26 -12.07 15.42
N ALA A 225 11.29 -12.81 14.89
CA ALA A 225 11.56 -14.12 14.29
C ALA A 225 12.27 -14.05 12.94
N ILE A 226 11.99 -13.02 12.13
CA ILE A 226 12.52 -12.91 10.76
C ILE A 226 13.82 -12.09 10.68
N MET A 227 14.08 -11.16 11.63
CA MET A 227 15.25 -10.27 11.56
C MET A 227 16.61 -10.98 11.47
N PRO A 228 16.86 -12.10 12.16
CA PRO A 228 18.13 -12.82 11.99
C PRO A 228 18.38 -13.27 10.54
N VAL A 229 17.34 -13.66 9.82
CA VAL A 229 17.44 -14.01 8.39
C VAL A 229 17.70 -12.76 7.55
N CYS A 230 17.05 -11.65 7.87
CA CYS A 230 17.24 -10.38 7.19
C CYS A 230 18.69 -9.88 7.32
N GLU A 231 19.28 -10.00 8.50
CA GLU A 231 20.70 -9.67 8.76
C GLU A 231 21.64 -10.58 7.97
N GLU A 232 21.43 -11.90 8.02
CA GLU A 232 22.31 -12.88 7.37
C GLU A 232 22.34 -12.70 5.85
N TYR A 233 21.19 -12.42 5.23
CA TYR A 233 21.06 -12.32 3.77
C TYR A 233 20.99 -10.90 3.25
N GLY A 234 21.04 -9.89 4.12
CA GLY A 234 20.99 -8.47 3.77
C GLY A 234 19.66 -8.06 3.14
N VAL A 235 18.54 -8.58 3.65
CA VAL A 235 17.18 -8.27 3.17
C VAL A 235 16.55 -7.18 4.02
N ASN A 236 16.13 -6.09 3.40
CA ASN A 236 15.42 -5.00 4.07
C ASN A 236 13.91 -5.25 4.00
N MET A 237 13.30 -5.42 5.17
CA MET A 237 11.86 -5.44 5.34
C MET A 237 11.35 -4.01 5.47
N CYS A 238 10.30 -3.65 4.75
CA CYS A 238 9.70 -2.33 4.88
C CYS A 238 8.17 -2.42 4.94
N VAL A 239 7.62 -2.06 6.12
CA VAL A 239 6.18 -2.09 6.32
C VAL A 239 5.50 -0.92 5.62
N HIS A 240 4.40 -1.20 4.93
CA HIS A 240 3.53 -0.18 4.35
C HIS A 240 2.63 0.42 5.43
N PRO A 241 2.47 1.76 5.52
CA PRO A 241 1.52 2.38 6.44
C PRO A 241 0.08 1.95 6.17
N ASP A 242 -0.75 1.98 7.19
CA ASP A 242 -2.18 1.72 7.04
C ASP A 242 -2.83 2.74 6.08
N ASP A 243 -3.73 2.28 5.22
CA ASP A 243 -4.46 3.10 4.27
C ASP A 243 -5.97 2.79 4.29
N PRO A 244 -6.79 3.69 4.82
CA PRO A 244 -6.45 4.98 5.44
C PRO A 244 -5.76 4.83 6.81
N PRO A 245 -5.02 5.85 7.28
CA PRO A 245 -4.26 5.81 8.51
C PRO A 245 -5.13 6.14 9.75
N PHE A 246 -6.24 5.42 9.88
CA PHE A 246 -7.16 5.46 11.03
C PHE A 246 -7.92 4.14 11.13
N GLN A 247 -8.52 3.90 12.29
CA GLN A 247 -9.27 2.66 12.53
C GLN A 247 -10.47 2.51 11.59
N VAL A 248 -10.69 1.30 11.11
CA VAL A 248 -11.77 0.94 10.20
C VAL A 248 -12.39 -0.40 10.62
N LEU A 249 -13.70 -0.52 10.53
CA LEU A 249 -14.44 -1.77 10.77
C LEU A 249 -14.16 -2.42 12.14
N GLY A 250 -13.84 -1.61 13.16
CA GLY A 250 -13.44 -2.11 14.48
C GLY A 250 -12.09 -2.82 14.52
N LEU A 251 -11.35 -2.86 13.41
CA LEU A 251 -10.01 -3.45 13.33
C LEU A 251 -8.94 -2.47 13.81
N PRO A 252 -7.95 -2.92 14.59
CA PRO A 252 -6.83 -2.06 14.96
C PRO A 252 -5.97 -1.73 13.74
N ARG A 253 -5.47 -0.49 13.68
CA ARG A 253 -4.45 -0.01 12.77
C ARG A 253 -3.24 0.44 13.59
N ILE A 254 -2.04 0.05 13.21
CA ILE A 254 -0.82 0.18 14.03
C ILE A 254 0.36 0.86 13.34
N VAL A 255 0.18 1.31 12.08
CA VAL A 255 1.17 2.11 11.33
C VAL A 255 0.46 3.31 10.72
N THR A 256 -0.03 4.23 11.58
CA THR A 256 -0.92 5.33 11.17
C THR A 256 -0.33 6.72 11.32
N ASN A 257 0.69 6.89 12.16
CA ASN A 257 1.23 8.19 12.54
C ASN A 257 2.69 8.07 13.04
N GLU A 258 3.25 9.19 13.49
CA GLU A 258 4.62 9.26 14.00
C GLU A 258 4.90 8.31 15.17
N GLU A 259 3.98 8.25 16.14
CA GLU A 259 4.11 7.38 17.31
C GLU A 259 4.16 5.90 16.91
N ASP A 260 3.28 5.49 16.01
CA ASP A 260 3.23 4.13 15.49
C ASP A 260 4.51 3.75 14.76
N ILE A 261 4.97 4.62 13.87
CA ILE A 261 6.20 4.39 13.11
C ILE A 261 7.39 4.28 14.08
N ALA A 262 7.51 5.18 15.04
CA ALA A 262 8.55 5.11 16.06
C ALA A 262 8.45 3.82 16.89
N TRP A 263 7.23 3.42 17.25
CA TRP A 263 7.01 2.21 18.01
C TRP A 263 7.51 0.96 17.26
N PHE A 264 7.09 0.74 16.01
CA PHE A 264 7.45 -0.50 15.30
C PHE A 264 8.94 -0.56 14.96
N LEU A 265 9.58 0.58 14.66
CA LEU A 265 11.02 0.63 14.43
C LEU A 265 11.82 0.28 15.68
N ASN A 266 11.31 0.66 16.87
CA ASN A 266 11.94 0.36 18.15
C ASN A 266 11.55 -1.02 18.71
N ALA A 267 10.41 -1.59 18.30
CA ALA A 267 9.94 -2.90 18.76
C ALA A 267 10.93 -4.02 18.46
N VAL A 268 11.60 -3.92 17.32
CA VAL A 268 12.80 -4.69 16.96
C VAL A 268 13.76 -3.71 16.30
N ASP A 269 14.67 -3.11 17.09
CA ASP A 269 15.62 -2.12 16.61
C ASP A 269 16.73 -2.79 15.79
N ASN A 270 16.50 -2.82 14.48
CA ASN A 270 17.37 -3.46 13.51
C ASN A 270 17.36 -2.63 12.22
N PRO A 271 18.51 -2.36 11.57
CA PRO A 271 18.55 -1.58 10.34
C PRO A 271 17.75 -2.20 9.19
N HIS A 272 17.55 -3.52 9.20
CA HIS A 272 16.72 -4.21 8.21
C HIS A 272 15.21 -4.15 8.50
N ASN A 273 14.80 -3.66 9.67
CA ASN A 273 13.42 -3.34 9.98
C ASN A 273 13.14 -1.88 9.63
N GLY A 274 12.44 -1.60 8.57
CA GLY A 274 12.23 -0.27 8.03
C GLY A 274 10.83 0.01 7.53
N LEU A 275 10.68 1.17 6.92
CA LEU A 275 9.43 1.73 6.45
C LEU A 275 9.37 1.76 4.92
N THR A 276 8.23 1.41 4.35
CA THR A 276 7.79 1.91 3.06
C THR A 276 7.13 3.26 3.30
N PHE A 277 7.78 4.35 2.93
CA PHE A 277 7.20 5.67 3.11
C PHE A 277 6.16 5.94 2.03
N CYS A 278 4.90 5.64 2.32
CA CYS A 278 3.79 5.95 1.40
C CYS A 278 3.21 7.33 1.71
N ALA A 279 3.60 8.32 0.92
CA ALA A 279 3.14 9.70 1.10
C ALA A 279 1.62 9.83 0.95
N GLY A 280 0.99 9.04 0.08
CA GLY A 280 -0.44 9.05 -0.11
C GLY A 280 -1.21 8.52 1.09
N SER A 281 -0.84 7.35 1.62
CA SER A 281 -1.48 6.78 2.79
C SER A 281 -1.34 7.70 4.00
N LEU A 282 -0.13 8.17 4.29
CA LEU A 282 0.10 9.08 5.41
C LEU A 282 -0.63 10.41 5.25
N SER A 283 -0.70 10.98 4.03
CA SER A 283 -1.38 12.25 3.77
C SER A 283 -2.91 12.16 3.81
N ALA A 284 -3.49 10.96 3.74
CA ALA A 284 -4.93 10.75 3.93
C ALA A 284 -5.37 11.02 5.39
N GLY A 285 -4.46 10.92 6.36
CA GLY A 285 -4.71 11.31 7.74
C GLY A 285 -4.42 12.79 7.97
N GLU A 286 -5.43 13.55 8.41
CA GLU A 286 -5.27 14.99 8.68
C GLU A 286 -4.28 15.29 9.80
N HIS A 287 -4.06 14.34 10.69
CA HIS A 287 -3.11 14.43 11.82
C HIS A 287 -1.64 14.29 11.40
N ASN A 288 -1.35 13.88 10.17
CA ASN A 288 0.01 13.65 9.69
C ASN A 288 0.58 14.85 8.93
N ASN A 289 1.84 15.18 9.22
CA ASN A 289 2.68 16.05 8.41
C ASN A 289 3.76 15.19 7.71
N THR A 290 3.57 14.91 6.42
CA THR A 290 4.46 14.03 5.65
C THR A 290 5.90 14.49 5.61
N ARG A 291 6.16 15.82 5.62
CA ARG A 291 7.51 16.39 5.63
C ARG A 291 8.25 16.11 6.93
N GLU A 292 7.57 16.25 8.06
CA GLU A 292 8.16 15.96 9.38
C GLU A 292 8.41 14.46 9.56
N LEU A 293 7.45 13.64 9.15
CA LEU A 293 7.62 12.19 9.16
C LEU A 293 8.81 11.75 8.30
N ALA A 294 8.94 12.31 7.09
CA ALA A 294 10.06 11.99 6.21
C ALA A 294 11.41 12.38 6.83
N ARG A 295 11.53 13.61 7.37
CA ARG A 295 12.79 14.03 8.05
C ARG A 295 13.17 13.12 9.21
N LYS A 296 12.18 12.63 9.95
CA LYS A 296 12.40 11.79 11.12
C LYS A 296 12.79 10.36 10.75
N PHE A 297 12.20 9.81 9.69
CA PHE A 297 12.29 8.39 9.38
C PHE A 297 12.99 8.06 8.06
N ALA A 298 13.60 9.05 7.38
CA ALA A 298 14.28 8.83 6.09
C ALA A 298 15.37 7.75 6.18
N SER A 299 16.20 7.76 7.24
CA SER A 299 17.29 6.78 7.44
C SER A 299 16.81 5.34 7.68
N ARG A 300 15.54 5.15 7.99
CA ARG A 300 14.91 3.83 8.17
C ARG A 300 13.87 3.53 7.08
N THR A 301 13.85 4.33 6.01
CA THR A 301 12.98 4.13 4.84
C THR A 301 13.75 3.35 3.78
N HIS A 302 13.20 2.22 3.35
CA HIS A 302 13.81 1.35 2.33
C HIS A 302 13.10 1.39 1.00
N PHE A 303 11.90 1.99 0.94
CA PHE A 303 11.10 2.13 -0.26
C PHE A 303 10.17 3.34 -0.14
N VAL A 304 9.92 4.04 -1.24
CA VAL A 304 9.07 5.25 -1.23
C VAL A 304 7.95 5.15 -2.25
N HIS A 305 6.72 5.45 -1.80
CA HIS A 305 5.57 5.67 -2.68
C HIS A 305 5.30 7.17 -2.76
N LEU A 306 5.56 7.75 -3.92
CA LEU A 306 5.28 9.15 -4.21
C LEU A 306 3.87 9.30 -4.78
N ARG A 307 2.93 9.53 -3.90
CA ARG A 307 1.50 9.74 -4.18
C ARG A 307 0.97 10.82 -3.24
N SER A 308 -0.08 11.51 -3.61
CA SER A 308 -0.64 12.58 -2.79
C SER A 308 -2.16 12.47 -2.70
N THR A 309 -2.72 12.85 -1.56
CA THR A 309 -4.17 12.98 -1.35
C THR A 309 -4.55 14.40 -1.03
N ALA A 310 -5.80 14.77 -1.32
CA ALA A 310 -6.41 16.01 -0.89
C ALA A 310 -7.52 15.69 0.11
N ALA A 311 -7.54 16.41 1.25
CA ALA A 311 -8.62 16.34 2.20
C ALA A 311 -9.89 16.99 1.63
N MET A 312 -11.02 16.39 1.94
CA MET A 312 -12.34 16.85 1.54
C MET A 312 -13.21 17.01 2.79
N PRO A 313 -14.26 17.84 2.77
CA PRO A 313 -15.13 18.03 3.94
C PRO A 313 -15.70 16.71 4.49
N GLY A 314 -15.84 16.61 5.81
CA GLY A 314 -16.46 15.46 6.47
C GLY A 314 -15.57 14.23 6.66
N GLY A 315 -14.26 14.40 6.68
CA GLY A 315 -13.33 13.29 6.84
C GLY A 315 -13.12 12.47 5.56
N ASN A 316 -13.55 13.01 4.42
CA ASN A 316 -13.35 12.44 3.10
C ASN A 316 -11.96 12.78 2.56
N PHE A 317 -11.47 11.99 1.62
CA PHE A 317 -10.26 12.32 0.88
C PHE A 317 -10.28 11.75 -0.54
N ILE A 318 -9.53 12.37 -1.42
CA ILE A 318 -9.40 11.97 -2.83
C ILE A 318 -7.93 11.90 -3.23
N GLU A 319 -7.58 10.96 -4.10
CA GLU A 319 -6.26 10.92 -4.71
C GLU A 319 -6.05 12.15 -5.59
N SER A 320 -5.04 12.94 -5.29
CA SER A 320 -4.76 14.20 -6.01
C SER A 320 -3.68 14.02 -7.08
N SER A 321 -3.41 15.10 -7.82
CA SER A 321 -2.24 15.15 -8.68
C SER A 321 -0.95 15.03 -7.86
N HIS A 322 0.12 14.50 -8.45
CA HIS A 322 1.45 14.43 -7.83
C HIS A 322 2.10 15.80 -7.61
N LEU A 323 1.57 16.84 -8.25
CA LEU A 323 2.02 18.23 -8.05
C LEU A 323 1.29 18.96 -6.91
N THR A 324 0.20 18.38 -6.39
CA THR A 324 -0.68 19.06 -5.42
C THR A 324 -1.02 18.12 -4.26
N GLY A 325 -1.89 18.58 -3.38
CA GLY A 325 -2.34 17.80 -2.23
C GLY A 325 -1.38 17.87 -1.04
N ARG A 326 -1.61 16.98 -0.07
CA ARG A 326 -0.97 16.97 1.24
C ARG A 326 0.30 16.11 1.29
N GLY A 327 0.65 15.43 0.18
CA GLY A 327 1.86 14.60 0.10
C GLY A 327 3.15 15.40 0.12
N HIS A 328 3.14 16.67 -0.32
CA HIS A 328 4.32 17.57 -0.36
C HIS A 328 5.52 16.96 -1.10
N LEU A 329 5.29 16.36 -2.26
CA LEU A 329 6.25 15.47 -2.92
C LEU A 329 7.60 16.10 -3.23
N ILE A 330 7.66 17.39 -3.57
CA ILE A 330 8.95 18.10 -3.80
C ILE A 330 9.82 18.05 -2.55
N ASP A 331 9.24 18.31 -1.37
CA ASP A 331 9.98 18.28 -0.11
C ASP A 331 10.43 16.85 0.24
N LEU A 332 9.57 15.86 -0.02
CA LEU A 332 9.93 14.45 0.19
C LEU A 332 11.07 14.02 -0.72
N ILE A 333 11.03 14.41 -2.00
CA ILE A 333 12.11 14.11 -2.95
C ILE A 333 13.43 14.72 -2.47
N ARG A 334 13.45 15.97 -1.97
CA ARG A 334 14.66 16.58 -1.40
C ARG A 334 15.20 15.79 -0.21
N ILE A 335 14.32 15.35 0.68
CA ILE A 335 14.73 14.61 1.87
C ILE A 335 15.32 13.24 1.48
N PHE A 336 14.63 12.50 0.64
CA PHE A 336 15.05 11.15 0.27
C PHE A 336 16.24 11.12 -0.68
N GLU A 337 16.37 12.08 -1.61
CA GLU A 337 17.58 12.21 -2.46
C GLU A 337 18.82 12.54 -1.62
N GLN A 338 18.69 13.34 -0.55
CA GLN A 338 19.78 13.64 0.37
C GLN A 338 20.17 12.44 1.22
N GLU A 339 19.18 11.65 1.67
CA GLU A 339 19.43 10.49 2.52
C GLU A 339 20.01 9.30 1.73
N ASN A 340 19.38 8.96 0.61
CA ASN A 340 19.80 7.85 -0.24
C ASN A 340 19.36 8.06 -1.70
N PRO A 341 20.25 8.54 -2.58
CA PRO A 341 19.94 8.77 -3.99
C PRO A 341 19.64 7.49 -4.80
N ASN A 342 19.89 6.31 -4.24
CA ASN A 342 19.58 5.03 -4.86
C ASN A 342 18.32 4.36 -4.28
N LEU A 343 17.60 5.06 -3.40
CA LEU A 343 16.38 4.53 -2.78
C LEU A 343 15.33 4.23 -3.85
N PRO A 344 14.78 2.99 -3.91
CA PRO A 344 13.71 2.71 -4.84
C PRO A 344 12.47 3.53 -4.52
N MET A 345 11.91 4.17 -5.54
CA MET A 345 10.65 4.90 -5.44
C MET A 345 9.70 4.48 -6.56
N ARG A 346 8.42 4.54 -6.31
CA ARG A 346 7.41 4.45 -7.36
C ARG A 346 6.36 5.54 -7.23
N VAL A 347 5.84 5.99 -8.36
CA VAL A 347 4.52 6.60 -8.37
C VAL A 347 3.52 5.51 -8.05
N ASP A 348 2.64 5.79 -7.15
CA ASP A 348 1.66 4.81 -6.66
C ASP A 348 0.37 4.88 -7.49
N HIS A 349 -0.74 5.28 -6.90
CA HIS A 349 -1.98 5.41 -7.65
C HIS A 349 -1.92 6.62 -8.61
N GLY A 350 -2.32 6.37 -9.84
CA GLY A 350 -2.53 7.41 -10.86
C GLY A 350 -4.00 7.65 -11.13
N ARG A 351 -4.30 8.75 -11.81
CA ARG A 351 -5.64 9.01 -12.32
C ARG A 351 -5.98 8.08 -13.49
N MET A 352 -7.25 7.78 -13.68
CA MET A 352 -7.76 7.22 -14.92
C MET A 352 -7.88 8.37 -15.94
N MET A 353 -7.23 8.23 -17.07
CA MET A 353 -7.20 9.23 -18.13
C MET A 353 -7.83 8.68 -19.41
N LEU A 354 -8.15 9.57 -20.32
CA LEU A 354 -8.63 9.18 -21.65
C LEU A 354 -7.64 8.22 -22.33
N GLY A 355 -8.13 7.07 -22.78
CA GLY A 355 -7.31 5.98 -23.32
C GLY A 355 -6.89 4.92 -22.31
N ASP A 356 -7.15 5.10 -21.02
CA ASP A 356 -6.99 4.09 -19.97
C ASP A 356 -8.26 3.28 -19.75
N GLU A 357 -9.42 3.81 -20.19
CA GLU A 357 -10.70 3.16 -20.03
C GLU A 357 -10.74 1.82 -20.76
N ASP A 358 -11.48 0.87 -20.23
CA ASP A 358 -11.71 -0.47 -20.81
C ASP A 358 -10.44 -1.29 -21.09
N LYS A 359 -9.28 -0.89 -20.54
CA LYS A 359 -8.03 -1.65 -20.65
C LYS A 359 -7.92 -2.79 -19.65
N GLY A 360 -8.78 -2.82 -18.65
CA GLY A 360 -8.74 -3.84 -17.58
C GLY A 360 -7.58 -3.64 -16.61
N TYR A 361 -7.16 -2.39 -16.38
CA TYR A 361 -6.20 -2.05 -15.34
C TYR A 361 -6.82 -2.18 -13.95
N ASN A 362 -6.01 -2.56 -12.99
CA ASN A 362 -6.44 -2.52 -11.59
C ASN A 362 -6.74 -1.07 -11.15
N PRO A 363 -7.72 -0.86 -10.25
CA PRO A 363 -8.04 0.48 -9.75
C PRO A 363 -6.81 1.22 -9.20
N GLY A 364 -6.59 2.46 -9.66
CA GLY A 364 -5.42 3.26 -9.31
C GLY A 364 -4.15 2.93 -10.12
N TYR A 365 -4.14 1.87 -10.92
CA TYR A 365 -2.94 1.40 -11.62
C TYR A 365 -3.05 1.54 -13.15
N SER A 366 -3.68 2.61 -13.64
CA SER A 366 -3.74 2.97 -15.07
C SER A 366 -2.34 3.21 -15.66
N PHE A 367 -2.20 3.10 -16.98
CA PHE A 367 -0.91 3.37 -17.63
C PHE A 367 -0.67 4.86 -17.85
N HIS A 368 -1.58 5.56 -18.56
CA HIS A 368 -1.37 6.98 -18.90
C HIS A 368 -1.35 7.87 -17.66
N GLY A 369 -2.23 7.62 -16.71
CA GLY A 369 -2.26 8.39 -15.46
C GLY A 369 -1.00 8.23 -14.63
N ARG A 370 -0.45 7.02 -14.51
CA ARG A 370 0.82 6.80 -13.81
C ARG A 370 2.03 7.27 -14.64
N MET A 371 1.99 7.20 -15.96
CA MET A 371 3.02 7.77 -16.83
C MET A 371 3.10 9.29 -16.65
N LEU A 372 1.95 9.98 -16.62
CA LEU A 372 1.90 11.41 -16.30
C LEU A 372 2.48 11.70 -14.91
N ALA A 373 2.10 10.89 -13.92
CA ALA A 373 2.63 11.00 -12.56
C ALA A 373 4.15 10.82 -12.52
N LEU A 374 4.69 9.83 -13.24
CA LEU A 374 6.12 9.58 -13.34
C LEU A 374 6.85 10.78 -13.96
N ALA A 375 6.34 11.32 -15.06
CA ALA A 375 6.91 12.50 -15.70
C ALA A 375 6.92 13.73 -14.77
N GLN A 376 5.86 13.92 -13.96
CA GLN A 376 5.81 14.97 -12.94
C GLN A 376 6.88 14.77 -11.87
N VAL A 377 7.03 13.54 -11.36
CA VAL A 377 8.04 13.20 -10.36
C VAL A 377 9.45 13.32 -10.93
N GLU A 378 9.71 12.88 -12.15
CA GLU A 378 11.01 13.05 -12.82
C GLU A 378 11.37 14.52 -12.97
N GLY A 379 10.41 15.38 -13.33
CA GLY A 379 10.63 16.82 -13.38
C GLY A 379 11.01 17.41 -12.02
N MET A 380 10.34 17.00 -10.94
CA MET A 380 10.71 17.41 -9.58
C MET A 380 12.09 16.89 -9.16
N MET A 381 12.40 15.63 -9.47
CA MET A 381 13.72 15.04 -9.18
C MET A 381 14.84 15.78 -9.91
N ALA A 382 14.65 16.11 -11.20
CA ALA A 382 15.64 16.83 -11.98
C ALA A 382 15.98 18.21 -11.37
N VAL A 383 14.96 18.95 -10.92
CA VAL A 383 15.15 20.25 -10.24
C VAL A 383 15.90 20.08 -8.93
N VAL A 384 15.49 19.10 -8.09
CA VAL A 384 16.13 18.85 -6.80
C VAL A 384 17.60 18.42 -6.97
N GLN A 385 17.89 17.57 -7.93
CA GLN A 385 19.26 17.12 -8.21
C GLN A 385 20.15 18.25 -8.73
N ASP A 386 19.60 19.17 -9.52
CA ASP A 386 20.33 20.38 -9.96
C ASP A 386 20.62 21.33 -8.79
N GLU A 387 19.64 21.58 -7.93
CA GLU A 387 19.82 22.36 -6.69
C GLU A 387 20.92 21.77 -5.78
N MET A 388 20.99 20.44 -5.65
CA MET A 388 22.00 19.76 -4.84
C MET A 388 23.41 19.93 -5.44
N LYS A 389 23.58 19.75 -6.76
CA LYS A 389 24.85 19.96 -7.46
C LYS A 389 25.37 21.40 -7.34
N GLN A 390 24.46 22.39 -7.43
CA GLN A 390 24.82 23.79 -7.28
C GLN A 390 25.36 24.10 -5.87
N LYS A 391 24.77 23.51 -4.83
CA LYS A 391 25.25 23.67 -3.44
C LYS A 391 26.61 23.03 -3.22
N GLU A 392 26.85 21.83 -3.77
CA GLU A 392 28.15 21.16 -3.69
C GLU A 392 29.27 21.98 -4.39
N THR A 393 28.94 22.67 -5.46
CA THR A 393 29.92 23.51 -6.21
C THR A 393 30.23 24.82 -5.47
N GLN A 394 29.38 25.27 -4.54
CA GLN A 394 29.53 26.51 -3.76
C GLN A 394 30.17 26.29 -2.38
N ALA A 395 30.26 25.04 -1.93
CA ALA A 395 30.87 24.64 -0.65
C ALA A 395 32.34 24.28 -0.81
#